data_782a8a0f8d79120493c635eb6e429908
#
_entry.id   782a8a0f8d79120493c635eb6e429908
#
_cell.length_a   1.000
_cell.length_b   1.000
_cell.length_c   1.000
_cell.angle_alpha   90.00
_cell.angle_beta   90.00
_cell.angle_gamma   90.00
#
_symmetry.space_group_name_H-M   'P 1'
#
loop_
_entity.id
_entity.type
_entity.pdbx_description
1 polymer ?
#
loop_
_entity_poly.entity_id
_entity_poly.type
_entity_poly.pdbx_seq_one_letter_code
_entity_poly.pdbx_strand_id
1 'polypeptide(L)'
;MAPDAGPSTGLASGLPLLSDRPPRRERALRNPRHPIHTPTTRPAAGRRPIAPPPLIPAEIPLKTRRAFTLIELLVVIAIIGVLIALILPAVQSAREAARRMQCANNLKQLGLAMHAYHAALDTFPPGYVATLEDPRNARGPDLGPGWGWSVMVLPQLEQAQAFNAINFGLQIPAPASLTARTLRLAAFLCPSDSAAGPITLATTTGGTAVMDLSPGNYLGSAGQLEVADSPGENNGIFYRNSRIGLRDVTDGSSQTLMVGERSRSVADSTWVGAIPAAIACTNPRWPVRDCEPSSVTILGHTGPSPGGQAWVDTPNYKGAGVDDFGSKHPGGCNFLFADGSVRFVKDSIDPHIFSFLSTRAGGEVVGSDQF
;
A
#
# COMPACT_ATOMS: atom_id res chain seq x y z
N MET A 1 29.07 4.45 59.48
CA MET A 1 30.49 4.17 59.29
C MET A 1 30.74 4.23 57.79
N ALA A 2 31.14 5.38 57.32
CA ALA A 2 31.87 5.51 56.06
C ALA A 2 33.37 5.31 56.37
N PRO A 3 34.24 5.00 55.45
CA PRO A 3 35.03 6.02 54.74
C PRO A 3 35.13 5.73 53.24
N ASP A 4 35.18 6.76 52.47
CA ASP A 4 36.22 7.73 52.05
C ASP A 4 36.88 7.28 50.74
N ALA A 5 36.63 8.02 49.76
CA ALA A 5 37.39 9.06 49.09
C ALA A 5 38.67 8.61 48.36
N GLY A 6 38.78 9.07 47.15
CA GLY A 6 40.05 9.45 46.57
C GLY A 6 40.07 9.48 45.04
N PRO A 7 40.48 10.60 44.44
CA PRO A 7 40.47 10.83 43.01
C PRO A 7 41.86 10.70 42.38
N SER A 8 41.95 10.46 41.10
CA SER A 8 43.13 10.85 40.28
C SER A 8 42.74 10.98 38.81
N THR A 9 42.73 12.21 38.31
CA THR A 9 43.70 12.80 37.37
C THR A 9 43.99 11.92 36.17
N GLY A 10 43.62 12.25 34.96
CA GLY A 10 43.96 13.42 34.21
C GLY A 10 44.85 13.01 33.05
N LEU A 11 44.49 13.35 31.85
CA LEU A 11 45.41 13.91 30.86
C LEU A 11 44.79 13.92 29.48
N ALA A 12 44.81 15.09 28.98
CA ALA A 12 44.44 15.52 27.61
C ALA A 12 45.49 15.09 26.58
N SER A 13 45.09 15.22 25.36
CA SER A 13 45.83 15.43 24.12
C SER A 13 45.47 14.36 23.07
N GLY A 14 45.10 14.66 21.87
CA GLY A 14 45.32 15.72 20.97
C GLY A 14 44.62 15.36 19.67
N LEU A 15 43.93 16.27 19.09
CA LEU A 15 43.52 16.27 17.70
C LEU A 15 44.72 16.36 16.76
N PRO A 16 44.68 15.79 15.59
CA PRO A 16 45.15 16.51 14.42
C PRO A 16 44.04 16.77 13.40
N LEU A 17 43.87 18.04 13.12
CA LEU A 17 43.37 18.58 11.87
C LEU A 17 44.34 18.17 10.75
N LEU A 18 43.84 17.53 9.72
CA LEU A 18 44.44 17.61 8.39
C LEU A 18 43.36 17.61 7.33
N SER A 19 43.20 18.81 6.80
CA SER A 19 42.69 19.13 5.47
C SER A 19 43.48 18.34 4.43
N ASP A 20 42.78 17.77 3.45
CA ASP A 20 43.15 17.82 2.05
C ASP A 20 42.02 17.20 1.21
N ARG A 21 41.22 18.07 0.61
CA ARG A 21 40.39 17.73 -0.54
C ARG A 21 41.15 18.11 -1.81
N PRO A 22 41.38 17.19 -2.76
CA PRO A 22 41.85 17.57 -4.07
C PRO A 22 40.68 18.22 -4.88
N PRO A 23 41.00 19.13 -5.79
CA PRO A 23 40.02 19.93 -6.53
C PRO A 23 39.27 19.07 -7.55
N ARG A 24 37.96 19.30 -7.61
CA ARG A 24 37.09 18.82 -8.70
C ARG A 24 37.59 19.33 -10.02
N ARG A 25 38.03 18.46 -10.90
CA ARG A 25 38.19 18.74 -12.32
C ARG A 25 36.82 18.97 -12.96
N GLU A 26 36.53 20.20 -13.31
CA GLU A 26 35.48 20.56 -14.24
C GLU A 26 35.79 19.92 -15.61
N ARG A 27 34.94 19.04 -16.03
CA ARG A 27 34.93 18.53 -17.41
C ARG A 27 34.23 19.58 -18.28
N ALA A 28 35.00 20.36 -18.97
CA ALA A 28 34.54 21.24 -20.02
C ALA A 28 33.79 20.43 -21.10
N LEU A 29 32.55 20.79 -21.30
CA LEU A 29 31.73 20.30 -22.42
C LEU A 29 32.31 20.93 -23.71
N ARG A 30 33.01 20.14 -24.49
CA ARG A 30 33.40 20.48 -25.85
C ARG A 30 32.16 20.42 -26.75
N ASN A 31 31.74 21.58 -27.18
CA ASN A 31 30.77 21.78 -28.23
C ASN A 31 31.44 21.50 -29.60
N PRO A 32 30.98 20.58 -30.43
CA PRO A 32 31.53 20.41 -31.78
C PRO A 32 31.02 21.53 -32.67
N ARG A 33 31.95 22.40 -33.08
CA ARG A 33 31.72 23.43 -34.08
C ARG A 33 31.47 22.77 -35.44
N HIS A 34 30.32 23.02 -36.02
CA HIS A 34 30.06 22.75 -37.44
C HIS A 34 30.94 23.67 -38.31
N PRO A 35 31.55 23.16 -39.37
CA PRO A 35 32.29 23.98 -40.30
C PRO A 35 31.34 24.83 -41.16
N ILE A 36 31.62 26.10 -41.18
CA ILE A 36 30.97 27.09 -42.03
C ILE A 36 31.47 26.88 -43.47
N HIS A 37 30.58 26.41 -44.35
CA HIS A 37 30.86 26.35 -45.81
C HIS A 37 30.77 27.77 -46.36
N THR A 38 31.92 28.32 -46.82
CA THR A 38 32.00 29.51 -47.64
C THR A 38 31.47 29.23 -49.03
N PRO A 39 30.63 30.08 -49.61
CA PRO A 39 30.16 29.87 -50.98
C PRO A 39 31.23 30.28 -52.01
N THR A 40 31.67 29.33 -52.81
CA THR A 40 32.47 29.57 -53.98
C THR A 40 31.64 30.24 -55.07
N THR A 41 32.09 31.44 -55.49
CA THR A 41 31.54 32.21 -56.61
C THR A 41 31.82 31.49 -57.92
N ARG A 42 30.77 31.06 -58.63
CA ARG A 42 30.84 30.60 -60.04
C ARG A 42 30.73 31.83 -61.00
N PRO A 43 31.49 31.85 -62.09
CA PRO A 43 31.42 32.93 -63.05
C PRO A 43 30.13 32.86 -63.86
N ALA A 44 29.65 34.05 -64.22
CA ALA A 44 28.43 34.31 -64.96
C ALA A 44 28.47 33.72 -66.37
N ALA A 45 27.60 32.75 -66.67
CA ALA A 45 27.33 32.29 -68.00
C ALA A 45 26.20 33.11 -68.65
N GLY A 46 26.39 33.44 -69.90
CA GLY A 46 25.61 34.37 -70.67
C GLY A 46 24.09 34.16 -70.69
N ARG A 47 23.37 35.28 -70.68
CA ARG A 47 21.94 35.35 -70.84
C ARG A 47 21.51 34.84 -72.24
N ARG A 48 20.79 33.74 -72.32
CA ARG A 48 19.97 33.37 -73.47
C ARG A 48 18.61 34.09 -73.37
N PRO A 49 18.03 34.60 -74.50
CA PRO A 49 16.72 35.22 -74.48
C PRO A 49 15.66 34.19 -74.11
N ILE A 50 14.85 34.52 -73.10
CA ILE A 50 13.71 33.71 -72.63
C ILE A 50 12.57 33.95 -73.60
N ALA A 51 12.15 32.91 -74.32
CA ALA A 51 10.90 32.85 -75.03
C ALA A 51 9.70 32.97 -74.06
N PRO A 52 8.64 33.70 -74.43
CA PRO A 52 7.45 33.78 -73.56
C PRO A 52 6.81 32.42 -73.43
N PRO A 53 6.37 32.03 -72.20
CA PRO A 53 5.71 30.78 -72.00
C PRO A 53 4.33 30.74 -72.75
N PRO A 54 3.89 29.59 -73.28
CA PRO A 54 2.60 29.46 -73.85
C PRO A 54 1.53 29.67 -72.80
N LEU A 55 0.54 30.52 -73.10
CA LEU A 55 -0.68 30.67 -72.27
C LEU A 55 -1.50 29.38 -72.35
N ILE A 56 -1.33 28.51 -71.39
CA ILE A 56 -2.24 27.36 -71.19
C ILE A 56 -3.37 27.86 -70.32
N PRO A 57 -4.62 27.88 -70.76
CA PRO A 57 -5.74 28.07 -69.88
C PRO A 57 -5.91 26.83 -69.03
N ALA A 58 -5.32 26.81 -67.86
CA ALA A 58 -5.61 25.79 -66.89
C ALA A 58 -6.95 26.10 -66.26
N GLU A 59 -8.03 25.61 -66.87
CA GLU A 59 -9.29 25.42 -66.13
C GLU A 59 -9.06 24.32 -65.11
N ILE A 60 -8.67 24.73 -63.90
CA ILE A 60 -8.69 23.86 -62.75
C ILE A 60 -10.16 23.63 -62.42
N PRO A 61 -10.66 22.40 -62.55
CA PRO A 61 -12.04 22.13 -62.17
C PRO A 61 -12.17 22.41 -60.67
N LEU A 62 -12.84 23.47 -60.30
CA LEU A 62 -13.23 23.78 -58.94
C LEU A 62 -14.13 22.61 -58.47
N LYS A 63 -13.49 21.62 -57.81
CA LYS A 63 -14.26 20.63 -57.05
C LYS A 63 -15.14 21.39 -56.11
N THR A 64 -16.45 21.41 -56.40
CA THR A 64 -17.45 21.97 -55.51
C THR A 64 -17.35 21.28 -54.17
N ARG A 65 -16.70 21.95 -53.22
CA ARG A 65 -16.72 21.53 -51.84
C ARG A 65 -18.14 21.69 -51.34
N ARG A 66 -18.81 20.57 -51.09
CA ARG A 66 -20.11 20.60 -50.42
C ARG A 66 -19.94 21.37 -49.11
N ALA A 67 -20.53 22.52 -48.98
CA ALA A 67 -20.54 23.28 -47.75
C ALA A 67 -21.40 22.52 -46.71
N PHE A 68 -20.86 22.34 -45.55
CA PHE A 68 -21.52 21.67 -44.43
C PHE A 68 -22.56 22.65 -43.86
N THR A 69 -23.80 22.23 -43.72
CA THR A 69 -24.85 23.09 -43.14
C THR A 69 -24.71 23.11 -41.61
N LEU A 70 -25.08 24.22 -40.99
CA LEU A 70 -25.06 24.35 -39.52
C LEU A 70 -25.92 23.28 -38.84
N ILE A 71 -27.03 22.89 -39.46
CA ILE A 71 -27.94 21.87 -38.92
C ILE A 71 -27.34 20.47 -38.96
N GLU A 72 -26.58 20.11 -40.02
CA GLU A 72 -25.86 18.84 -40.09
C GLU A 72 -24.79 18.74 -39.00
N LEU A 73 -24.07 19.82 -38.74
CA LEU A 73 -23.09 19.87 -37.65
C LEU A 73 -23.79 19.73 -36.28
N LEU A 74 -24.89 20.45 -36.06
CA LEU A 74 -25.62 20.43 -34.79
C LEU A 74 -26.20 19.05 -34.47
N VAL A 75 -26.75 18.34 -35.46
CA VAL A 75 -27.27 16.98 -35.27
C VAL A 75 -26.16 16.01 -34.92
N VAL A 76 -25.02 16.12 -35.57
CA VAL A 76 -23.87 15.23 -35.28
C VAL A 76 -23.35 15.43 -33.83
N ILE A 77 -23.15 16.68 -33.39
CA ILE A 77 -22.70 16.92 -31.99
C ILE A 77 -23.78 16.52 -30.98
N ALA A 78 -25.07 16.65 -31.30
CA ALA A 78 -26.13 16.18 -30.43
C ALA A 78 -26.11 14.65 -30.26
N ILE A 79 -25.93 13.90 -31.34
CA ILE A 79 -25.82 12.44 -31.29
C ILE A 79 -24.60 12.01 -30.53
N ILE A 80 -23.44 12.63 -30.79
CA ILE A 80 -22.18 12.34 -30.06
C ILE A 80 -22.35 12.65 -28.57
N GLY A 81 -23.00 13.78 -28.23
CA GLY A 81 -23.27 14.15 -26.84
C GLY A 81 -24.12 13.11 -26.11
N VAL A 82 -25.21 12.62 -26.75
CA VAL A 82 -26.06 11.56 -26.19
C VAL A 82 -25.25 10.25 -26.01
N LEU A 83 -24.47 9.85 -27.01
CA LEU A 83 -23.68 8.63 -26.94
C LEU A 83 -22.62 8.70 -25.79
N ILE A 84 -21.92 9.82 -25.67
CA ILE A 84 -20.94 10.02 -24.57
C ILE A 84 -21.65 10.02 -23.22
N ALA A 85 -22.80 10.67 -23.09
CA ALA A 85 -23.54 10.72 -21.83
C ALA A 85 -23.99 9.33 -21.35
N LEU A 86 -24.28 8.40 -22.26
CA LEU A 86 -24.64 7.02 -21.92
C LEU A 86 -23.43 6.13 -21.68
N ILE A 87 -22.35 6.31 -22.44
CA ILE A 87 -21.16 5.46 -22.36
C ILE A 87 -20.30 5.79 -21.13
N LEU A 88 -20.18 7.06 -20.75
CA LEU A 88 -19.28 7.48 -19.69
C LEU A 88 -19.57 6.83 -18.32
N PRO A 89 -20.83 6.79 -17.81
CA PRO A 89 -21.15 6.10 -16.57
C PRO A 89 -20.91 4.58 -16.67
N ALA A 90 -21.22 3.96 -17.80
CA ALA A 90 -21.03 2.53 -18.02
C ALA A 90 -19.53 2.14 -18.00
N VAL A 91 -18.68 2.94 -18.63
CA VAL A 91 -17.23 2.72 -18.63
C VAL A 91 -16.64 2.89 -17.22
N GLN A 92 -17.12 3.87 -16.44
CA GLN A 92 -16.62 4.06 -15.06
C GLN A 92 -17.00 2.88 -14.15
N SER A 93 -18.25 2.40 -14.25
CA SER A 93 -18.68 1.23 -13.47
C SER A 93 -17.94 -0.05 -13.88
N ALA A 94 -17.71 -0.26 -15.19
CA ALA A 94 -16.92 -1.39 -15.67
C ALA A 94 -15.46 -1.34 -15.19
N ARG A 95 -14.85 -0.16 -15.18
CA ARG A 95 -13.48 0.03 -14.64
C ARG A 95 -13.40 -0.27 -13.15
N GLU A 96 -14.40 0.17 -12.36
CA GLU A 96 -14.41 -0.13 -10.93
C GLU A 96 -14.62 -1.63 -10.67
N ALA A 97 -15.52 -2.27 -11.41
CA ALA A 97 -15.69 -3.72 -11.33
C ALA A 97 -14.38 -4.47 -11.64
N ALA A 98 -13.62 -4.03 -12.65
CA ALA A 98 -12.33 -4.60 -12.99
C ALA A 98 -11.29 -4.40 -11.87
N ARG A 99 -11.22 -3.21 -11.27
CA ARG A 99 -10.32 -2.95 -10.12
C ARG A 99 -10.69 -3.80 -8.91
N ARG A 100 -11.99 -3.95 -8.60
CA ARG A 100 -12.47 -4.81 -7.52
C ARG A 100 -12.09 -6.27 -7.75
N MET A 101 -12.23 -6.78 -8.98
CA MET A 101 -11.78 -8.12 -9.32
C MET A 101 -10.26 -8.29 -9.14
N GLN A 102 -9.48 -7.27 -9.46
CA GLN A 102 -8.03 -7.31 -9.24
C GLN A 102 -7.67 -7.35 -7.76
N CYS A 103 -8.36 -6.57 -6.89
CA CYS A 103 -8.17 -6.62 -5.45
C CYS A 103 -8.54 -8.01 -4.88
N ALA A 104 -9.65 -8.60 -5.34
CA ALA A 104 -10.03 -9.96 -4.98
C ALA A 104 -9.01 -11.00 -5.44
N ASN A 105 -8.44 -10.85 -6.64
CA ASN A 105 -7.37 -11.72 -7.13
C ASN A 105 -6.08 -11.57 -6.30
N ASN A 106 -5.72 -10.37 -5.86
CA ASN A 106 -4.59 -10.18 -4.95
C ASN A 106 -4.80 -10.95 -3.64
N LEU A 107 -5.98 -10.81 -3.03
CA LEU A 107 -6.35 -11.59 -1.85
C LEU A 107 -6.31 -13.09 -2.11
N LYS A 108 -6.75 -13.55 -3.29
CA LYS A 108 -6.68 -14.97 -3.66
C LYS A 108 -5.23 -15.46 -3.75
N GLN A 109 -4.33 -14.66 -4.29
CA GLN A 109 -2.90 -14.99 -4.32
C GLN A 109 -2.27 -15.00 -2.93
N LEU A 110 -2.66 -14.06 -2.06
CA LEU A 110 -2.28 -14.07 -0.66
C LEU A 110 -2.77 -15.35 0.04
N GLY A 111 -4.02 -15.77 -0.21
CA GLY A 111 -4.57 -17.03 0.31
C GLY A 111 -3.77 -18.24 -0.11
N LEU A 112 -3.42 -18.35 -1.40
CA LEU A 112 -2.58 -19.43 -1.89
C LEU A 112 -1.20 -19.44 -1.22
N ALA A 113 -0.59 -18.27 -1.05
CA ALA A 113 0.70 -18.13 -0.38
C ALA A 113 0.63 -18.51 1.10
N MET A 114 -0.46 -18.13 1.80
CA MET A 114 -0.71 -18.52 3.19
C MET A 114 -0.85 -20.05 3.35
N HIS A 115 -1.60 -20.70 2.46
CA HIS A 115 -1.75 -22.14 2.48
C HIS A 115 -0.45 -22.87 2.12
N ALA A 116 0.34 -22.33 1.18
CA ALA A 116 1.66 -22.89 0.86
C ALA A 116 2.64 -22.75 2.05
N TYR A 117 2.59 -21.63 2.77
CA TYR A 117 3.34 -21.44 4.02
C TYR A 117 2.88 -22.44 5.09
N HIS A 118 1.56 -22.57 5.28
CA HIS A 118 0.99 -23.52 6.23
C HIS A 118 1.34 -24.98 5.90
N ALA A 119 1.31 -25.37 4.64
CA ALA A 119 1.70 -26.71 4.20
C ALA A 119 3.16 -27.04 4.53
N ALA A 120 4.05 -26.03 4.56
CA ALA A 120 5.45 -26.23 4.88
C ALA A 120 5.75 -26.24 6.39
N LEU A 121 4.98 -25.49 7.20
CA LEU A 121 5.31 -25.20 8.61
C LEU A 121 4.22 -25.62 9.60
N ASP A 122 3.09 -26.18 9.12
CA ASP A 122 1.90 -26.59 9.92
C ASP A 122 1.30 -25.44 10.75
N THR A 123 1.55 -24.21 10.35
CA THR A 123 1.01 -22.98 10.98
C THR A 123 0.94 -21.86 9.95
N PHE A 124 0.02 -20.92 10.11
CA PHE A 124 0.04 -19.65 9.40
C PHE A 124 1.18 -18.78 9.93
N PRO A 125 1.66 -17.78 9.15
CA PRO A 125 2.67 -16.86 9.64
C PRO A 125 2.14 -16.07 10.84
N PRO A 126 3.01 -15.65 11.78
CA PRO A 126 2.62 -14.77 12.87
C PRO A 126 2.15 -13.42 12.31
N GLY A 127 1.23 -12.76 12.97
CA GLY A 127 0.79 -11.40 12.59
C GLY A 127 1.98 -10.46 12.43
N TYR A 128 2.89 -10.47 13.39
CA TYR A 128 4.24 -9.92 13.29
C TYR A 128 5.16 -10.55 14.35
N VAL A 129 6.46 -10.40 14.15
CA VAL A 129 7.46 -10.97 15.05
C VAL A 129 8.04 -9.87 15.94
N ALA A 130 7.95 -10.04 17.26
CA ALA A 130 8.56 -9.12 18.20
C ALA A 130 9.20 -9.84 19.38
N THR A 131 10.30 -9.29 19.86
CA THR A 131 10.89 -9.64 21.15
C THR A 131 10.20 -8.82 22.24
N LEU A 132 9.99 -9.40 23.39
CA LEU A 132 9.38 -8.78 24.58
C LEU A 132 10.43 -8.53 25.64
N GLU A 133 10.30 -7.45 26.39
CA GLU A 133 11.14 -7.18 27.57
C GLU A 133 10.93 -8.26 28.64
N ASP A 134 9.67 -8.59 28.95
CA ASP A 134 9.31 -9.77 29.75
C ASP A 134 8.49 -10.74 28.89
N PRO A 135 9.01 -11.93 28.55
CA PRO A 135 8.29 -12.94 27.77
C PRO A 135 6.95 -13.39 28.37
N ARG A 136 6.74 -13.17 29.67
CA ARG A 136 5.50 -13.51 30.37
C ARG A 136 4.44 -12.41 30.26
N ASN A 137 4.81 -11.22 29.81
CA ASN A 137 3.88 -10.12 29.63
C ASN A 137 3.47 -10.01 28.15
N ALA A 138 2.42 -10.74 27.76
CA ALA A 138 1.88 -10.71 26.41
C ALA A 138 1.38 -9.33 25.96
N ARG A 139 1.18 -8.38 26.89
CA ARG A 139 0.79 -6.99 26.63
C ARG A 139 1.97 -6.01 26.74
N GLY A 140 3.18 -6.54 26.99
CA GLY A 140 4.38 -5.71 27.08
C GLY A 140 4.78 -5.05 25.77
N PRO A 141 5.64 -4.02 25.83
CA PRO A 141 6.09 -3.29 24.66
C PRO A 141 6.88 -4.16 23.69
N ASP A 142 6.75 -3.86 22.42
CA ASP A 142 7.50 -4.50 21.35
C ASP A 142 8.92 -3.95 21.29
N LEU A 143 9.91 -4.83 21.27
CA LEU A 143 11.33 -4.49 21.07
C LEU A 143 11.83 -4.76 19.64
N GLY A 144 10.94 -5.19 18.74
CA GLY A 144 11.25 -5.58 17.35
C GLY A 144 11.60 -7.07 17.23
N PRO A 145 12.00 -7.52 16.04
CA PRO A 145 12.32 -6.76 14.83
C PRO A 145 11.10 -6.14 14.10
N GLY A 146 9.89 -6.64 14.30
CA GLY A 146 8.64 -6.06 13.79
C GLY A 146 8.14 -6.61 12.46
N TRP A 147 8.87 -7.50 11.77
CA TRP A 147 8.48 -8.02 10.45
C TRP A 147 7.12 -8.72 10.49
N GLY A 148 6.24 -8.35 9.56
CA GLY A 148 4.85 -8.78 9.52
C GLY A 148 4.60 -10.09 8.78
N TRP A 149 3.37 -10.59 8.89
CA TRP A 149 2.87 -11.81 8.22
C TRP A 149 3.12 -11.80 6.71
N SER A 150 2.94 -10.67 6.07
CA SER A 150 3.11 -10.44 4.63
C SER A 150 4.54 -10.67 4.15
N VAL A 151 5.53 -10.33 5.01
CA VAL A 151 6.94 -10.58 4.73
C VAL A 151 7.23 -12.07 4.71
N MET A 152 6.61 -12.84 5.60
CA MET A 152 6.85 -14.29 5.73
C MET A 152 6.36 -15.08 4.52
N VAL A 153 5.38 -14.57 3.78
CA VAL A 153 4.81 -15.22 2.58
C VAL A 153 5.40 -14.73 1.26
N LEU A 154 6.39 -13.83 1.28
CA LEU A 154 7.03 -13.33 0.06
C LEU A 154 7.60 -14.43 -0.85
N PRO A 155 8.26 -15.50 -0.33
CA PRO A 155 8.75 -16.58 -1.18
C PRO A 155 7.62 -17.27 -1.96
N GLN A 156 6.45 -17.45 -1.34
CA GLN A 156 5.27 -18.08 -1.93
C GLN A 156 4.53 -17.16 -2.92
N LEU A 157 4.83 -15.85 -2.89
CA LEU A 157 4.34 -14.85 -3.82
C LEU A 157 5.32 -14.59 -4.98
N GLU A 158 6.30 -15.46 -5.18
CA GLU A 158 7.38 -15.29 -6.18
C GLU A 158 8.25 -14.04 -5.94
N GLN A 159 8.26 -13.52 -4.70
CA GLN A 159 9.03 -12.36 -4.27
C GLN A 159 10.28 -12.76 -3.47
N ALA A 160 10.93 -13.87 -3.85
CA ALA A 160 12.10 -14.40 -3.14
C ALA A 160 13.27 -13.40 -3.09
N GLN A 161 13.42 -12.54 -4.11
CA GLN A 161 14.45 -11.50 -4.11
C GLN A 161 14.19 -10.44 -3.02
N ALA A 162 12.92 -10.03 -2.83
CA ALA A 162 12.53 -9.12 -1.76
C ALA A 162 12.75 -9.75 -0.39
N PHE A 163 12.38 -11.02 -0.22
CA PHE A 163 12.61 -11.77 1.01
C PHE A 163 14.09 -11.88 1.36
N ASN A 164 14.94 -12.23 0.40
CA ASN A 164 16.39 -12.38 0.59
C ASN A 164 17.11 -11.04 0.87
N ALA A 165 16.49 -9.90 0.55
CA ALA A 165 17.02 -8.58 0.88
C ALA A 165 16.73 -8.17 2.34
N ILE A 166 15.95 -8.96 3.09
CA ILE A 166 15.56 -8.67 4.46
C ILE A 166 16.53 -9.37 5.42
N ASN A 167 17.11 -8.60 6.33
CA ASN A 167 17.81 -9.14 7.47
C ASN A 167 16.86 -9.22 8.67
N PHE A 168 16.35 -10.41 8.93
CA PHE A 168 15.40 -10.67 10.02
C PHE A 168 15.99 -10.45 11.43
N GLY A 169 17.31 -10.41 11.57
CA GLY A 169 17.97 -10.07 12.83
C GLY A 169 18.00 -8.57 13.14
N LEU A 170 17.62 -7.73 12.18
CA LEU A 170 17.57 -6.28 12.34
C LEU A 170 16.12 -5.79 12.46
N GLN A 171 15.96 -4.73 13.25
CA GLN A 171 14.70 -4.01 13.32
C GLN A 171 14.38 -3.32 11.98
N ILE A 172 13.10 -3.17 11.66
CA ILE A 172 12.64 -2.44 10.45
C ILE A 172 13.22 -1.02 10.37
N PRO A 173 13.35 -0.24 11.46
CA PRO A 173 13.96 1.09 11.45
C PRO A 173 15.45 1.11 11.05
N ALA A 174 16.16 0.01 11.14
CA ALA A 174 17.60 -0.01 10.86
C ALA A 174 17.90 0.54 9.44
N PRO A 175 18.98 1.32 9.26
CA PRO A 175 19.35 1.85 7.94
C PRO A 175 19.54 0.76 6.87
N ALA A 176 20.03 -0.42 7.25
CA ALA A 176 20.20 -1.55 6.35
C ALA A 176 18.87 -2.13 5.84
N SER A 177 17.75 -1.87 6.52
CA SER A 177 16.41 -2.30 6.11
C SER A 177 15.73 -1.32 5.14
N LEU A 178 16.36 -0.19 4.79
CA LEU A 178 15.75 0.87 3.98
C LEU A 178 15.21 0.36 2.65
N THR A 179 16.01 -0.38 1.90
CA THR A 179 15.61 -0.91 0.58
C THR A 179 14.42 -1.85 0.70
N ALA A 180 14.44 -2.76 1.67
CA ALA A 180 13.36 -3.72 1.87
C ALA A 180 12.06 -3.03 2.31
N ARG A 181 12.13 -2.14 3.31
CA ARG A 181 10.93 -1.48 3.87
C ARG A 181 10.27 -0.47 2.94
N THR A 182 10.98 0.04 1.93
CA THR A 182 10.44 0.99 0.94
C THR A 182 10.09 0.34 -0.39
N LEU A 183 10.36 -0.96 -0.56
CA LEU A 183 10.06 -1.70 -1.78
C LEU A 183 8.55 -1.80 -2.01
N ARG A 184 8.09 -1.30 -3.15
CA ARG A 184 6.68 -1.31 -3.51
C ARG A 184 6.31 -2.61 -4.22
N LEU A 185 5.41 -3.38 -3.62
CA LEU A 185 4.94 -4.67 -4.15
C LEU A 185 3.47 -4.57 -4.57
N ALA A 186 3.20 -4.81 -5.85
CA ALA A 186 1.86 -4.68 -6.43
C ALA A 186 0.85 -5.66 -5.82
N ALA A 187 1.31 -6.83 -5.35
CA ALA A 187 0.47 -7.84 -4.70
C ALA A 187 -0.24 -7.31 -3.42
N PHE A 188 0.35 -6.31 -2.76
CA PHE A 188 -0.20 -5.71 -1.55
C PHE A 188 -0.97 -4.41 -1.80
N LEU A 189 -1.21 -4.03 -3.05
CA LEU A 189 -1.86 -2.75 -3.40
C LEU A 189 -3.20 -2.98 -4.07
N CYS A 190 -4.23 -2.28 -3.59
CA CYS A 190 -5.52 -2.24 -4.26
C CYS A 190 -5.54 -1.10 -5.31
N PRO A 191 -5.83 -1.38 -6.59
CA PRO A 191 -5.82 -0.37 -7.65
C PRO A 191 -6.94 0.67 -7.53
N SER A 192 -7.96 0.44 -6.70
CA SER A 192 -8.99 1.44 -6.39
C SER A 192 -8.52 2.43 -5.33
N ASP A 193 -7.49 2.10 -4.55
CA ASP A 193 -6.90 3.01 -3.57
C ASP A 193 -5.65 3.68 -4.14
N SER A 194 -5.78 4.93 -4.53
CA SER A 194 -4.78 5.71 -5.26
C SER A 194 -3.59 6.19 -4.41
N ALA A 195 -3.22 5.45 -3.39
CA ALA A 195 -2.11 5.76 -2.51
C ALA A 195 -0.75 5.76 -3.24
N ALA A 196 -0.35 6.89 -3.78
CA ALA A 196 0.81 7.02 -4.65
C ALA A 196 2.15 7.10 -3.93
N GLY A 197 2.20 7.39 -2.62
CA GLY A 197 3.44 7.64 -1.86
C GLY A 197 3.72 6.63 -0.75
N PRO A 198 4.92 6.64 -0.18
CA PRO A 198 5.22 5.91 1.03
C PRO A 198 4.28 6.36 2.16
N ILE A 199 4.12 5.52 3.16
CA ILE A 199 3.50 5.92 4.42
C ILE A 199 4.58 6.41 5.37
N THR A 200 4.19 7.30 6.25
CA THR A 200 5.11 7.95 7.20
C THR A 200 4.55 7.80 8.61
N LEU A 201 5.28 7.05 9.45
CA LEU A 201 4.90 6.86 10.85
C LEU A 201 5.65 7.84 11.76
N ALA A 202 4.96 8.33 12.78
CA ALA A 202 5.55 9.13 13.86
C ALA A 202 5.98 8.22 15.03
N THR A 203 6.95 8.65 15.83
CA THR A 203 7.27 7.98 17.09
C THR A 203 6.46 8.59 18.24
N THR A 204 6.17 7.78 19.27
CA THR A 204 5.45 8.22 20.48
C THR A 204 6.20 9.26 21.29
N THR A 205 7.52 9.30 21.19
CA THR A 205 8.39 10.23 21.90
C THR A 205 8.70 11.44 21.04
N GLY A 206 7.79 12.42 21.00
CA GLY A 206 8.09 13.75 20.45
C GLY A 206 7.63 14.05 19.03
N GLY A 207 6.90 13.17 18.38
CA GLY A 207 6.12 13.51 17.16
C GLY A 207 6.86 13.74 15.86
N THR A 208 8.16 13.47 15.77
CA THR A 208 8.97 13.88 14.60
C THR A 208 9.88 12.82 14.00
N ALA A 209 9.90 11.61 14.46
CA ALA A 209 10.67 10.62 13.72
C ALA A 209 9.81 9.98 12.65
N VAL A 210 10.12 10.32 11.47
CA VAL A 210 9.41 9.98 10.26
C VAL A 210 10.13 8.83 9.61
N MET A 211 9.44 7.72 9.45
CA MET A 211 9.97 6.58 8.73
C MET A 211 9.11 6.29 7.53
N ASP A 212 9.76 6.26 6.36
CA ASP A 212 9.11 5.87 5.14
C ASP A 212 9.01 4.34 5.06
N LEU A 213 7.78 3.87 4.86
CA LEU A 213 7.44 2.48 4.62
C LEU A 213 6.69 2.34 3.30
N SER A 214 6.82 1.19 2.69
CA SER A 214 5.98 0.84 1.54
C SER A 214 4.53 0.65 1.98
N PRO A 215 3.56 1.22 1.26
CA PRO A 215 2.15 1.04 1.57
C PRO A 215 1.67 -0.38 1.31
N GLY A 216 0.59 -0.75 2.01
CA GLY A 216 -0.22 -1.93 1.77
C GLY A 216 -1.70 -1.56 1.89
N ASN A 217 -2.58 -2.44 1.39
CA ASN A 217 -4.03 -2.28 1.49
C ASN A 217 -4.69 -3.50 2.12
N TYR A 218 -3.90 -4.41 2.72
CA TYR A 218 -4.42 -5.66 3.28
C TYR A 218 -3.89 -5.85 4.69
N LEU A 219 -4.82 -6.04 5.64
CA LEU A 219 -4.54 -6.29 7.05
C LEU A 219 -4.84 -7.73 7.41
N GLY A 220 -4.00 -8.34 8.25
CA GLY A 220 -4.32 -9.60 8.91
C GLY A 220 -5.38 -9.39 9.98
N SER A 221 -6.37 -10.30 10.07
CA SER A 221 -7.40 -10.25 11.11
C SER A 221 -6.83 -10.74 12.44
N ALA A 222 -6.78 -9.84 13.42
CA ALA A 222 -6.38 -10.16 14.78
C ALA A 222 -7.52 -10.85 15.59
N GLY A 223 -8.76 -10.61 15.22
CA GLY A 223 -9.94 -11.12 15.90
C GLY A 223 -10.86 -10.02 16.36
N GLN A 224 -11.55 -10.25 17.47
CA GLN A 224 -12.48 -9.30 18.08
C GLN A 224 -11.80 -8.30 19.03
N LEU A 225 -10.66 -8.69 19.61
CA LEU A 225 -10.01 -7.87 20.62
C LEU A 225 -9.19 -6.77 19.94
N GLU A 226 -9.21 -5.61 20.55
CA GLU A 226 -8.40 -4.45 20.15
C GLU A 226 -6.94 -4.84 19.95
N VAL A 227 -6.36 -4.45 18.82
CA VAL A 227 -4.98 -4.82 18.47
C VAL A 227 -3.98 -4.25 19.46
N ALA A 228 -4.20 -3.02 19.91
CA ALA A 228 -3.32 -2.33 20.87
C ALA A 228 -3.38 -2.93 22.26
N ASP A 229 -4.57 -3.32 22.71
CA ASP A 229 -4.81 -3.84 24.07
C ASP A 229 -4.44 -5.31 24.23
N SER A 230 -4.47 -6.06 23.13
CA SER A 230 -4.25 -7.52 23.11
C SER A 230 -3.25 -7.95 22.03
N PRO A 231 -2.05 -7.34 21.97
CA PRO A 231 -1.11 -7.56 20.87
C PRO A 231 -0.59 -9.00 20.80
N GLY A 232 -0.49 -9.73 21.91
CA GLY A 232 0.04 -11.08 21.98
C GLY A 232 -0.96 -12.19 22.32
N GLU A 233 -2.23 -11.83 22.58
CA GLU A 233 -3.28 -12.75 23.02
C GLU A 233 -4.63 -12.37 22.39
N ASN A 234 -4.75 -12.52 21.08
CA ASN A 234 -5.99 -12.24 20.38
C ASN A 234 -6.70 -13.52 19.94
N ASN A 235 -8.00 -13.43 19.61
CA ASN A 235 -8.84 -14.59 19.28
C ASN A 235 -9.00 -14.85 17.78
N GLY A 236 -8.35 -14.05 16.91
CA GLY A 236 -8.24 -14.29 15.47
C GLY A 236 -7.01 -15.11 15.07
N ILE A 237 -6.61 -15.02 13.82
CA ILE A 237 -5.48 -15.80 13.26
C ILE A 237 -4.15 -15.06 13.46
N PHE A 238 -4.13 -13.73 13.25
CA PHE A 238 -2.92 -12.93 13.22
C PHE A 238 -2.80 -12.02 14.45
N TYR A 239 -1.82 -12.27 15.25
CA TYR A 239 -1.41 -11.42 16.35
C TYR A 239 0.10 -11.56 16.57
N ARG A 240 0.69 -10.78 17.48
CA ARG A 240 2.12 -10.82 17.76
C ARG A 240 2.59 -12.23 18.12
N ASN A 241 3.57 -12.75 17.38
CA ASN A 241 4.16 -14.07 17.59
C ASN A 241 3.14 -15.23 17.54
N SER A 242 1.98 -15.03 16.87
CA SER A 242 0.96 -16.09 16.76
C SER A 242 1.49 -17.35 16.07
N ARG A 243 0.95 -18.51 16.46
CA ARG A 243 1.27 -19.82 15.88
C ARG A 243 -0.03 -20.62 15.70
N ILE A 244 -0.89 -20.10 14.84
CA ILE A 244 -2.22 -20.65 14.58
C ILE A 244 -2.16 -21.49 13.31
N GLY A 245 -2.61 -22.75 13.39
CA GLY A 245 -2.81 -23.63 12.24
C GLY A 245 -4.28 -23.82 11.91
N LEU A 246 -4.58 -24.50 10.81
CA LEU A 246 -5.96 -24.81 10.41
C LEU A 246 -6.71 -25.64 11.47
N ARG A 247 -6.01 -26.47 12.24
CA ARG A 247 -6.57 -27.26 13.36
C ARG A 247 -7.11 -26.38 14.49
N ASP A 248 -6.61 -25.14 14.61
CA ASP A 248 -7.01 -24.22 15.67
C ASP A 248 -8.20 -23.34 15.26
N VAL A 249 -8.68 -23.47 14.00
CA VAL A 249 -9.83 -22.76 13.44
C VAL A 249 -11.05 -23.66 13.54
N THR A 250 -11.67 -23.72 14.73
CA THR A 250 -12.78 -24.65 15.04
C THR A 250 -14.14 -24.10 14.64
N ASP A 251 -14.30 -22.79 14.45
CA ASP A 251 -15.55 -22.16 14.02
C ASP A 251 -15.84 -22.39 12.52
N GLY A 252 -14.87 -22.97 11.82
CA GLY A 252 -14.95 -23.30 10.40
C GLY A 252 -14.09 -22.38 9.54
N SER A 253 -13.17 -22.98 8.78
CA SER A 253 -12.22 -22.24 7.95
C SER A 253 -12.89 -21.36 6.88
N SER A 254 -14.08 -21.73 6.42
CA SER A 254 -14.86 -20.94 5.45
C SER A 254 -15.63 -19.76 6.09
N GLN A 255 -15.63 -19.66 7.41
CA GLN A 255 -16.34 -18.63 8.18
C GLN A 255 -15.40 -17.78 9.04
N THR A 256 -14.09 -18.03 8.99
CA THR A 256 -13.10 -17.26 9.74
C THR A 256 -12.31 -16.34 8.80
N LEU A 257 -12.37 -15.04 9.08
CA LEU A 257 -11.63 -14.01 8.36
C LEU A 257 -10.12 -14.16 8.60
N MET A 258 -9.36 -14.10 7.52
CA MET A 258 -7.91 -14.14 7.57
C MET A 258 -7.29 -12.79 7.23
N VAL A 259 -7.64 -12.21 6.08
CA VAL A 259 -7.11 -10.92 5.62
C VAL A 259 -8.23 -10.07 5.05
N GLY A 260 -8.26 -8.79 5.38
CA GLY A 260 -9.23 -7.82 4.86
C GLY A 260 -8.58 -6.60 4.22
N GLU A 261 -9.36 -5.90 3.41
CA GLU A 261 -8.93 -4.66 2.77
C GLU A 261 -8.89 -3.49 3.77
N ARG A 262 -7.90 -2.61 3.61
CA ARG A 262 -7.85 -1.31 4.25
C ARG A 262 -7.50 -0.21 3.26
N SER A 263 -8.35 0.81 3.19
CA SER A 263 -8.09 2.01 2.40
C SER A 263 -7.32 3.06 3.19
N ARG A 264 -6.37 3.73 2.55
CA ARG A 264 -5.69 4.91 3.11
C ARG A 264 -6.62 6.09 3.42
N SER A 265 -7.88 6.05 2.95
CA SER A 265 -8.85 7.07 3.38
C SER A 265 -9.21 6.94 4.87
N VAL A 266 -9.13 5.75 5.44
CA VAL A 266 -9.31 5.49 6.88
C VAL A 266 -7.98 5.75 7.58
N ALA A 267 -6.99 4.94 7.33
CA ALA A 267 -5.66 5.05 7.92
C ALA A 267 -4.59 4.44 7.00
N ASP A 268 -3.34 4.81 7.21
CA ASP A 268 -2.22 4.21 6.51
C ASP A 268 -1.99 2.76 6.96
N SER A 269 -1.69 1.89 5.99
CA SER A 269 -1.27 0.51 6.24
C SER A 269 -0.06 0.14 5.40
N THR A 270 0.68 -0.86 5.85
CA THR A 270 1.92 -1.33 5.22
C THR A 270 1.91 -2.85 5.09
N TRP A 271 2.68 -3.37 4.14
CA TRP A 271 2.96 -4.80 4.09
C TRP A 271 4.23 -5.17 4.89
N VAL A 272 4.97 -4.20 5.41
CA VAL A 272 6.31 -4.43 6.00
C VAL A 272 6.22 -5.01 7.41
N GLY A 273 5.45 -4.38 8.30
CA GLY A 273 5.31 -4.85 9.68
C GLY A 273 5.04 -3.74 10.69
N ALA A 274 5.12 -4.09 11.97
CA ALA A 274 4.94 -3.19 13.10
C ALA A 274 6.28 -2.58 13.52
N ILE A 275 6.31 -1.28 13.79
CA ILE A 275 7.50 -0.54 14.18
C ILE A 275 7.47 -0.29 15.69
N PRO A 276 8.42 -0.79 16.47
CA PRO A 276 8.48 -0.53 17.90
C PRO A 276 8.43 0.97 18.21
N ALA A 277 7.64 1.35 19.20
CA ALA A 277 7.46 2.74 19.65
C ALA A 277 6.97 3.74 18.58
N ALA A 278 6.45 3.26 17.44
CA ALA A 278 5.77 4.11 16.47
C ALA A 278 4.25 4.03 16.63
N ILE A 279 3.57 5.09 16.24
CA ILE A 279 2.11 5.19 16.20
C ILE A 279 1.61 5.39 14.77
N ALA A 280 0.45 4.86 14.49
CA ALA A 280 -0.36 5.14 13.32
C ALA A 280 -1.63 5.88 13.74
N CYS A 281 -2.08 6.78 12.90
CA CYS A 281 -3.32 7.52 13.14
C CYS A 281 -4.24 7.42 11.93
N THR A 282 -5.53 7.60 12.19
CA THR A 282 -6.52 7.79 11.12
C THR A 282 -6.13 8.96 10.22
N ASN A 283 -6.50 8.86 8.94
CA ASN A 283 -6.25 9.92 7.97
C ASN A 283 -6.80 11.27 8.52
N PRO A 284 -6.07 12.39 8.40
CA PRO A 284 -6.53 13.69 8.89
C PRO A 284 -7.88 14.17 8.33
N ARG A 285 -8.32 13.61 7.21
CA ARG A 285 -9.65 13.88 6.62
C ARG A 285 -10.73 12.90 7.06
N TRP A 286 -10.37 11.88 7.84
CA TRP A 286 -11.31 10.92 8.39
C TRP A 286 -12.10 11.56 9.54
N PRO A 287 -13.41 11.25 9.72
CA PRO A 287 -14.23 11.90 10.72
C PRO A 287 -13.77 11.69 12.17
N VAL A 288 -13.20 10.52 12.46
CA VAL A 288 -12.72 10.16 13.79
C VAL A 288 -11.20 10.32 13.85
N ARG A 289 -10.71 10.96 14.92
CA ARG A 289 -9.28 11.05 15.19
C ARG A 289 -8.90 9.99 16.20
N ASP A 290 -8.21 9.00 15.73
CA ASP A 290 -7.75 7.86 16.50
C ASP A 290 -6.28 7.57 16.18
N CYS A 291 -5.48 7.20 17.20
CA CYS A 291 -4.05 6.93 17.05
C CYS A 291 -3.62 5.80 17.98
N GLU A 292 -2.98 4.77 17.43
CA GLU A 292 -2.58 3.57 18.12
C GLU A 292 -1.15 3.13 17.78
N PRO A 293 -0.60 2.14 18.53
CA PRO A 293 0.67 1.51 18.17
C PRO A 293 0.69 1.01 16.73
N SER A 294 1.84 1.06 16.10
CA SER A 294 1.98 0.77 14.65
C SER A 294 1.62 -0.65 14.24
N SER A 295 1.37 -1.59 15.16
CA SER A 295 0.82 -2.92 14.87
C SER A 295 -0.49 -2.87 14.08
N VAL A 296 -1.29 -1.83 14.27
CA VAL A 296 -2.53 -1.57 13.53
C VAL A 296 -2.30 -1.24 12.05
N THR A 297 -1.07 -0.98 11.64
CA THR A 297 -0.76 -0.78 10.20
C THR A 297 -0.71 -2.08 9.40
N ILE A 298 -0.66 -3.22 10.08
CA ILE A 298 -0.58 -4.55 9.46
C ILE A 298 -1.66 -5.50 9.97
N LEU A 299 -2.29 -5.19 11.09
CA LEU A 299 -3.38 -5.96 11.71
C LEU A 299 -4.63 -5.09 11.81
N GLY A 300 -5.79 -5.75 11.76
CA GLY A 300 -7.09 -5.14 12.02
C GLY A 300 -7.94 -6.04 12.90
N HIS A 301 -8.96 -5.46 13.54
CA HIS A 301 -9.92 -6.17 14.36
C HIS A 301 -11.37 -5.92 13.90
N THR A 302 -12.34 -6.59 14.51
CA THR A 302 -13.76 -6.48 14.14
C THR A 302 -14.67 -6.37 15.37
N GLY A 303 -14.11 -6.28 16.55
CA GLY A 303 -14.86 -6.17 17.80
C GLY A 303 -15.18 -4.72 18.17
N PRO A 304 -15.92 -4.53 19.26
CA PRO A 304 -16.24 -3.19 19.74
C PRO A 304 -14.98 -2.49 20.24
N SER A 305 -14.80 -1.24 19.84
CA SER A 305 -13.72 -0.39 20.36
C SER A 305 -13.84 -0.15 21.87
N PRO A 306 -12.71 0.04 22.59
CA PRO A 306 -12.71 0.30 24.03
C PRO A 306 -13.52 1.57 24.36
N GLY A 307 -14.43 1.46 25.32
CA GLY A 307 -15.25 2.59 25.75
C GLY A 307 -16.75 2.35 25.67
N GLY A 308 -17.17 1.13 25.29
CA GLY A 308 -18.56 0.71 25.35
C GLY A 308 -19.46 1.35 24.31
N GLN A 309 -18.90 1.85 23.23
CA GLN A 309 -19.68 2.19 22.05
C GLN A 309 -20.21 0.89 21.44
N ALA A 310 -21.49 0.92 21.09
CA ALA A 310 -22.19 -0.22 20.53
C ALA A 310 -21.41 -0.78 19.33
N TRP A 311 -21.45 -2.11 19.18
CA TRP A 311 -20.96 -2.90 18.05
C TRP A 311 -21.36 -2.24 16.73
N VAL A 312 -20.45 -1.49 16.11
CA VAL A 312 -20.73 -0.77 14.85
C VAL A 312 -19.62 -0.86 13.82
N ASP A 313 -18.54 -1.59 14.13
CA ASP A 313 -17.35 -1.65 13.29
C ASP A 313 -17.53 -2.60 12.11
N THR A 314 -18.47 -2.25 11.22
CA THR A 314 -18.66 -2.92 9.93
C THR A 314 -17.69 -2.35 8.89
N PRO A 315 -17.44 -3.07 7.79
CA PRO A 315 -16.59 -2.54 6.72
C PRO A 315 -17.06 -1.15 6.26
N ASN A 316 -16.13 -0.22 6.08
CA ASN A 316 -16.39 1.17 5.66
C ASN A 316 -17.21 2.03 6.65
N TYR A 317 -17.32 1.63 7.90
CA TYR A 317 -17.97 2.45 8.91
C TYR A 317 -17.28 3.82 9.04
N LYS A 318 -18.06 4.90 9.06
CA LYS A 318 -17.50 6.28 9.10
C LYS A 318 -16.92 6.68 10.47
N GLY A 319 -17.25 5.94 11.49
CA GLY A 319 -16.67 6.07 12.83
C GLY A 319 -15.48 5.14 13.06
N ALA A 320 -15.03 4.43 12.03
CA ALA A 320 -13.93 3.47 12.10
C ALA A 320 -12.67 4.06 12.74
N GLY A 321 -12.03 3.28 13.57
CA GLY A 321 -10.73 3.53 14.17
C GLY A 321 -9.57 3.30 13.21
N VAL A 322 -8.37 3.35 13.77
CA VAL A 322 -7.13 3.20 12.99
C VAL A 322 -6.85 1.75 12.60
N ASP A 323 -7.48 0.77 13.22
CA ASP A 323 -7.31 -0.66 12.98
C ASP A 323 -8.53 -1.36 12.35
N ASP A 324 -9.56 -0.59 11.95
CA ASP A 324 -10.74 -1.11 11.26
C ASP A 324 -10.51 -1.38 9.77
N PHE A 325 -11.35 -2.24 9.19
CA PHE A 325 -11.33 -2.58 7.78
C PHE A 325 -12.15 -1.59 6.94
N GLY A 326 -11.65 -1.31 5.73
CA GLY A 326 -12.33 -0.41 4.81
C GLY A 326 -11.76 -0.47 3.39
N SER A 327 -12.57 -0.16 2.39
CA SER A 327 -12.13 -0.13 1.00
C SER A 327 -12.69 1.06 0.23
N LYS A 328 -12.19 1.27 -0.98
CA LYS A 328 -12.75 2.23 -1.95
C LYS A 328 -13.84 1.60 -2.82
N HIS A 329 -14.09 0.32 -2.66
CA HIS A 329 -15.13 -0.37 -3.41
C HIS A 329 -16.51 0.02 -2.86
N PRO A 330 -17.47 0.39 -3.72
CA PRO A 330 -18.81 0.73 -3.25
C PRO A 330 -19.48 -0.46 -2.55
N GLY A 331 -19.99 -0.21 -1.35
CA GLY A 331 -20.89 -1.12 -0.63
C GLY A 331 -20.23 -2.23 0.18
N GLY A 332 -18.90 -2.20 0.40
CA GLY A 332 -18.23 -3.17 1.27
C GLY A 332 -16.76 -3.39 0.95
N CYS A 333 -16.18 -4.44 1.50
CA CYS A 333 -14.78 -4.82 1.37
C CYS A 333 -14.62 -6.28 0.93
N ASN A 334 -13.51 -6.60 0.24
CA ASN A 334 -13.13 -7.98 0.00
C ASN A 334 -12.37 -8.53 1.21
N PHE A 335 -12.68 -9.76 1.57
CA PHE A 335 -12.00 -10.52 2.63
C PHE A 335 -11.55 -11.88 2.14
N LEU A 336 -10.36 -12.26 2.55
CA LEU A 336 -9.84 -13.62 2.46
C LEU A 336 -10.24 -14.38 3.70
N PHE A 337 -10.78 -15.58 3.55
CA PHE A 337 -11.13 -16.51 4.61
C PHE A 337 -10.05 -17.58 4.81
N ALA A 338 -10.10 -18.26 5.96
CA ALA A 338 -9.08 -19.24 6.32
C ALA A 338 -9.05 -20.47 5.40
N ASP A 339 -10.13 -20.74 4.64
CA ASP A 339 -10.16 -21.76 3.59
C ASP A 339 -9.55 -21.32 2.25
N GLY A 340 -9.05 -20.09 2.18
CA GLY A 340 -8.53 -19.46 0.96
C GLY A 340 -9.61 -18.94 0.01
N SER A 341 -10.89 -18.95 0.38
CA SER A 341 -11.95 -18.28 -0.39
C SER A 341 -11.86 -16.75 -0.21
N VAL A 342 -12.26 -16.01 -1.25
CA VAL A 342 -12.38 -14.55 -1.17
C VAL A 342 -13.83 -14.19 -1.38
N ARG A 343 -14.39 -13.42 -0.45
CA ARG A 343 -15.78 -12.97 -0.48
C ARG A 343 -15.86 -11.46 -0.25
N PHE A 344 -16.89 -10.86 -0.83
CA PHE A 344 -17.19 -9.45 -0.60
C PHE A 344 -18.20 -9.33 0.54
N VAL A 345 -17.77 -8.79 1.65
CA VAL A 345 -18.61 -8.52 2.82
C VAL A 345 -19.17 -7.10 2.67
N LYS A 346 -20.51 -7.00 2.76
CA LYS A 346 -21.20 -5.71 2.63
C LYS A 346 -20.99 -4.85 3.87
N ASP A 347 -20.99 -3.54 3.68
CA ASP A 347 -20.97 -2.56 4.78
C ASP A 347 -22.26 -2.56 5.63
N SER A 348 -23.34 -3.14 5.10
CA SER A 348 -24.62 -3.33 5.78
C SER A 348 -24.73 -4.67 6.54
N ILE A 349 -23.65 -5.42 6.69
CA ILE A 349 -23.62 -6.65 7.51
C ILE A 349 -23.98 -6.32 8.97
N ASP A 350 -24.63 -7.27 9.65
CA ASP A 350 -24.81 -7.14 11.09
C ASP A 350 -23.45 -7.11 11.81
N PRO A 351 -23.17 -6.10 12.68
CA PRO A 351 -21.88 -5.97 13.36
C PRO A 351 -21.47 -7.18 14.19
N HIS A 352 -22.44 -7.86 14.83
CA HIS A 352 -22.15 -9.08 15.59
C HIS A 352 -21.72 -10.22 14.66
N ILE A 353 -22.41 -10.38 13.52
CA ILE A 353 -22.01 -11.39 12.52
C ILE A 353 -20.61 -11.09 12.00
N PHE A 354 -20.32 -9.82 11.69
CA PHE A 354 -18.98 -9.42 11.22
C PHE A 354 -17.90 -9.70 12.28
N SER A 355 -18.21 -9.43 13.54
CA SER A 355 -17.31 -9.71 14.65
C SER A 355 -17.08 -11.22 14.82
N PHE A 356 -18.13 -12.06 14.75
CA PHE A 356 -18.02 -13.50 14.85
C PHE A 356 -17.19 -14.13 13.72
N LEU A 357 -17.23 -13.55 12.52
CA LEU A 357 -16.40 -14.00 11.41
C LEU A 357 -14.89 -13.85 11.67
N SER A 358 -14.45 -13.07 12.64
CA SER A 358 -13.03 -12.87 12.93
C SER A 358 -12.47 -13.83 13.98
N THR A 359 -13.33 -14.54 14.73
CA THR A 359 -12.91 -15.52 15.73
C THR A 359 -12.51 -16.83 15.06
N ARG A 360 -11.49 -17.47 15.61
CA ARG A 360 -11.06 -18.82 15.18
C ARG A 360 -11.71 -19.98 15.95
N ALA A 361 -12.15 -19.69 17.19
CA ALA A 361 -12.62 -20.71 18.13
C ALA A 361 -13.55 -20.07 19.21
N GLY A 362 -14.43 -19.16 18.82
CA GLY A 362 -15.41 -18.54 19.70
C GLY A 362 -16.64 -19.41 19.95
N GLY A 363 -16.89 -20.37 19.06
CA GLY A 363 -18.05 -21.29 19.12
C GLY A 363 -19.32 -20.71 18.50
N GLU A 364 -19.21 -19.56 17.80
CA GLU A 364 -20.32 -18.93 17.11
C GLU A 364 -20.63 -19.65 15.79
N VAL A 365 -21.91 -19.83 15.51
CA VAL A 365 -22.37 -20.45 14.26
C VAL A 365 -22.89 -19.35 13.34
N VAL A 366 -22.15 -19.06 12.28
CA VAL A 366 -22.53 -18.08 11.26
C VAL A 366 -22.97 -18.81 10.00
N GLY A 367 -24.21 -18.58 9.54
CA GLY A 367 -24.69 -19.12 8.28
C GLY A 367 -24.05 -18.39 7.07
N SER A 368 -23.76 -19.12 5.99
CA SER A 368 -23.17 -18.53 4.77
C SER A 368 -24.11 -17.57 4.03
N ASP A 369 -25.36 -17.51 4.40
CA ASP A 369 -26.40 -16.60 3.91
C ASP A 369 -26.47 -15.26 4.67
N GLN A 370 -25.71 -15.13 5.76
CA GLN A 370 -25.71 -13.95 6.63
C GLN A 370 -24.67 -12.90 6.22
N PHE A 371 -23.77 -13.20 5.26
CA PHE A 371 -22.69 -12.30 4.86
C PHE A 371 -22.26 -12.43 3.39
#